data_83a756ffeab4d45cdd2cf0573de532e5
#
_entry.id   83a756ffeab4d45cdd2cf0573de532e5
#
_cell.length_a   1.000
_cell.length_b   1.000
_cell.length_c   1.000
_cell.angle_alpha   90.00
_cell.angle_beta   90.00
_cell.angle_gamma   90.00
#
_symmetry.space_group_name_H-M   'P 1'
#
loop_
_entity.id
_entity.type
_entity.pdbx_description
1 polymer ?
#
loop_
_entity_poly.entity_id
_entity_poly.type
_entity_poly.pdbx_seq_one_letter_code
_entity_poly.pdbx_strand_id
1 'polypeptide(L)'
;MLFRSEEPVNLLIRNNGQSVELGPCRILPGPNLNGYHGRLVFLRDVYDIQSLLKNQKVVKLQSILNDLPLVLAHKNKIRRSFKEYTTNLCYDLSVYQKTFDELDWQYKDEPEEIKRLVQKAILDSESEKFLQFFQKTVDGLKREVADFSEEEHQAHGFYFRKQVWSYILCGPLMRRPNLKPRGYAGDSEMMSMVYRNAYEGETTFGKLLHKYSVGIATGNSVRYRIKLIPKMLQKTRETISVEPGEKIRVLSVACGPAWEVRDILASAQDFKDYRFSLLDQDQLALDEAFELISDIEAKWGAKVQAEYVNRSVRWMFGKRTFEQDLGKFHFIYSMGLFDYLVARVAQAVLKKLYQLLIPGGEILIGNFHVSNHDRFFLEYWGDWHLIYRTENELKNLFDHDSTAKVSVIYDKPGIQMFLQIKKYKTE
;
A
#
# COMPACT_ATOMS: atom_id res chain seq x y z
N MET A 1 38.44 4.99 -10.81
CA MET A 1 38.75 4.51 -12.17
C MET A 1 37.66 5.02 -13.08
N LEU A 2 37.94 6.07 -13.85
CA LEU A 2 37.01 6.65 -14.84
C LEU A 2 36.94 5.70 -16.03
N PHE A 3 35.82 5.04 -16.26
CA PHE A 3 35.58 4.33 -17.50
C PHE A 3 35.36 5.37 -18.61
N ARG A 4 36.39 5.73 -19.33
CA ARG A 4 36.29 6.24 -20.69
C ARG A 4 36.38 5.05 -21.63
N SER A 5 35.28 4.52 -22.07
CA SER A 5 35.26 3.61 -23.20
C SER A 5 34.93 4.45 -24.44
N GLU A 6 35.97 4.78 -25.23
CA GLU A 6 35.78 5.34 -26.57
C GLU A 6 35.26 4.29 -27.54
N GLU A 7 35.33 3.01 -27.17
CA GLU A 7 34.78 1.90 -27.92
C GLU A 7 33.29 1.70 -27.65
N PRO A 8 32.51 1.32 -28.67
CA PRO A 8 31.10 1.02 -28.50
C PRO A 8 30.92 -0.17 -27.57
N VAL A 9 30.02 -0.03 -26.58
CA VAL A 9 29.61 -1.12 -25.67
C VAL A 9 28.19 -1.57 -26.03
N ASN A 10 27.94 -2.86 -26.05
CA ASN A 10 26.60 -3.40 -26.21
C ASN A 10 25.85 -3.32 -24.88
N LEU A 11 24.72 -2.58 -24.86
CA LEU A 11 23.89 -2.48 -23.71
C LEU A 11 22.92 -3.66 -23.65
N LEU A 12 22.99 -4.42 -22.56
CA LEU A 12 22.07 -5.49 -22.24
C LEU A 12 21.16 -5.06 -21.09
N ILE A 13 19.84 -5.01 -21.35
CA ILE A 13 18.86 -4.87 -20.28
C ILE A 13 18.43 -6.27 -19.84
N ARG A 14 18.61 -6.57 -18.54
CA ARG A 14 18.12 -7.80 -17.92
C ARG A 14 16.87 -7.50 -17.11
N ASN A 15 15.77 -8.16 -17.46
CA ASN A 15 14.55 -8.12 -16.70
C ASN A 15 14.01 -9.55 -16.53
N ASN A 16 13.82 -10.00 -15.29
CA ASN A 16 13.26 -11.31 -14.94
C ASN A 16 13.88 -12.50 -15.66
N GLY A 17 15.22 -12.53 -15.76
CA GLY A 17 15.96 -13.64 -16.37
C GLY A 17 16.09 -13.58 -17.90
N GLN A 18 15.43 -12.65 -18.56
CA GLN A 18 15.60 -12.38 -20.00
C GLN A 18 16.55 -11.21 -20.21
N SER A 19 17.45 -11.36 -21.19
CA SER A 19 18.37 -10.30 -21.61
C SER A 19 17.93 -9.78 -22.97
N VAL A 20 17.78 -8.48 -23.09
CA VAL A 20 17.52 -7.80 -24.37
C VAL A 20 18.74 -6.96 -24.70
N GLU A 21 19.35 -7.23 -25.83
CA GLU A 21 20.47 -6.46 -26.34
C GLU A 21 19.94 -5.21 -27.06
N LEU A 22 20.29 -4.03 -26.55
CA LEU A 22 19.89 -2.75 -27.13
C LEU A 22 20.88 -2.23 -28.19
N GLY A 23 21.93 -2.99 -28.46
CA GLY A 23 22.95 -2.68 -29.46
C GLY A 23 24.04 -1.73 -28.98
N PRO A 24 24.93 -1.29 -29.90
CA PRO A 24 26.07 -0.51 -29.53
C PRO A 24 25.70 0.90 -29.09
N CYS A 25 26.22 1.29 -27.93
CA CYS A 25 26.11 2.65 -27.41
C CYS A 25 27.46 3.14 -26.91
N ARG A 26 27.64 4.46 -26.81
CA ARG A 26 28.77 5.09 -26.13
C ARG A 26 28.31 5.65 -24.77
N ILE A 27 29.18 5.49 -23.78
CA ILE A 27 28.96 6.09 -22.45
C ILE A 27 29.72 7.40 -22.42
N LEU A 28 29.00 8.51 -22.41
CA LEU A 28 29.59 9.84 -22.27
C LEU A 28 29.46 10.31 -20.82
N PRO A 29 30.42 11.09 -20.31
CA PRO A 29 30.28 11.71 -19.00
C PRO A 29 29.05 12.62 -18.96
N GLY A 30 28.23 12.50 -17.92
CA GLY A 30 27.10 13.39 -17.68
C GLY A 30 27.52 14.72 -17.03
N PRO A 31 26.72 15.76 -17.14
CA PRO A 31 27.08 17.12 -16.69
C PRO A 31 27.00 17.34 -15.17
N ASN A 32 26.97 16.32 -14.32
CA ASN A 32 26.77 16.53 -12.88
C ASN A 32 27.96 16.12 -12.01
N LEU A 33 28.27 17.03 -11.10
CA LEU A 33 29.46 17.17 -10.27
C LEU A 33 29.59 16.20 -9.08
N ASN A 34 28.57 15.39 -8.73
CA ASN A 34 28.57 14.62 -7.48
C ASN A 34 28.13 13.14 -7.60
N GLY A 35 28.33 12.49 -8.73
CA GLY A 35 28.01 11.05 -8.87
C GLY A 35 28.35 10.51 -10.24
N TYR A 36 28.52 9.19 -10.33
CA TYR A 36 28.78 8.47 -11.57
C TYR A 36 27.55 8.48 -12.50
N HIS A 37 27.23 9.61 -13.11
CA HIS A 37 26.19 9.70 -14.12
C HIS A 37 26.83 9.74 -15.50
N GLY A 38 26.57 8.71 -16.29
CA GLY A 38 26.95 8.65 -17.69
C GLY A 38 25.71 8.88 -18.58
N ARG A 39 25.87 9.55 -19.70
CA ARG A 39 24.87 9.63 -20.76
C ARG A 39 25.12 8.52 -21.76
N LEU A 40 24.10 7.66 -21.98
CA LEU A 40 24.14 6.65 -23.03
C LEU A 40 23.74 7.30 -24.36
N VAL A 41 24.63 7.20 -25.35
CA VAL A 41 24.37 7.65 -26.72
C VAL A 41 24.38 6.44 -27.62
N PHE A 42 23.22 6.08 -28.16
CA PHE A 42 23.10 4.97 -29.11
C PHE A 42 23.73 5.36 -30.45
N LEU A 43 24.45 4.41 -31.05
CA LEU A 43 25.20 4.60 -32.30
C LEU A 43 24.39 4.30 -33.56
N ARG A 44 23.16 3.81 -33.41
CA ARG A 44 22.21 3.59 -34.51
C ARG A 44 20.94 4.38 -34.25
N ASP A 45 20.40 4.97 -35.29
CA ASP A 45 19.11 5.64 -35.26
C ASP A 45 18.00 4.66 -34.88
N VAL A 46 17.25 5.05 -33.89
CA VAL A 46 15.94 4.53 -33.49
C VAL A 46 15.93 3.08 -33.01
N TYR A 47 16.12 2.89 -31.70
CA TYR A 47 15.48 1.78 -31.00
C TYR A 47 14.00 2.10 -30.83
N ASP A 48 13.17 1.31 -31.49
CA ASP A 48 11.74 1.37 -31.27
C ASP A 48 11.41 0.74 -29.91
N ILE A 49 11.50 1.57 -28.86
CA ILE A 49 11.14 1.19 -27.48
C ILE A 49 9.69 0.69 -27.43
N GLN A 50 8.82 1.21 -28.32
CA GLN A 50 7.44 0.73 -28.42
C GLN A 50 7.37 -0.69 -28.94
N SER A 51 8.16 -1.07 -29.93
CA SER A 51 8.28 -2.46 -30.40
C SER A 51 8.85 -3.39 -29.33
N LEU A 52 9.84 -2.95 -28.55
CA LEU A 52 10.39 -3.71 -27.43
C LEU A 52 9.34 -3.94 -26.32
N LEU A 53 8.62 -2.91 -25.93
CA LEU A 53 7.54 -3.02 -24.95
C LEU A 53 6.37 -3.86 -25.47
N LYS A 54 6.07 -3.75 -26.77
CA LYS A 54 5.06 -4.55 -27.45
C LYS A 54 5.44 -6.02 -27.48
N ASN A 55 6.71 -6.33 -27.82
CA ASN A 55 7.24 -7.69 -27.80
C ASN A 55 7.25 -8.30 -26.41
N GLN A 56 7.64 -7.55 -25.37
CA GLN A 56 7.56 -8.03 -23.98
C GLN A 56 6.13 -8.32 -23.54
N LYS A 57 5.16 -7.48 -23.93
CA LYS A 57 3.73 -7.74 -23.67
C LYS A 57 3.24 -8.98 -24.40
N VAL A 58 3.64 -9.17 -25.65
CA VAL A 58 3.27 -10.36 -26.44
C VAL A 58 3.87 -11.63 -25.84
N VAL A 59 5.15 -11.62 -25.46
CA VAL A 59 5.81 -12.78 -24.80
C VAL A 59 5.11 -13.11 -23.48
N LYS A 60 4.75 -12.10 -22.69
CA LYS A 60 4.00 -12.31 -21.44
C LYS A 60 2.61 -12.88 -21.69
N LEU A 61 1.90 -12.41 -22.71
CA LEU A 61 0.60 -12.95 -23.12
C LEU A 61 0.71 -14.39 -23.62
N GLN A 62 1.72 -14.70 -24.41
CA GLN A 62 1.99 -16.08 -24.88
C GLN A 62 2.28 -17.03 -23.73
N SER A 63 3.09 -16.61 -22.74
CA SER A 63 3.32 -17.40 -21.53
C SER A 63 2.01 -17.69 -20.78
N ILE A 64 1.18 -16.67 -20.56
CA ILE A 64 -0.12 -16.84 -19.92
C ILE A 64 -1.01 -17.84 -20.68
N LEU A 65 -1.03 -17.76 -22.01
CA LEU A 65 -1.83 -18.67 -22.85
C LEU A 65 -1.28 -20.10 -22.81
N ASN A 66 0.03 -20.27 -22.78
CA ASN A 66 0.68 -21.58 -22.68
C ASN A 66 0.38 -22.27 -21.33
N ASP A 67 0.22 -21.50 -20.26
CA ASP A 67 -0.12 -22.00 -18.93
C ASP A 67 -1.61 -22.32 -18.77
N LEU A 68 -2.46 -21.92 -19.72
CA LEU A 68 -3.91 -22.07 -19.63
C LEU A 68 -4.39 -23.51 -19.40
N PRO A 69 -3.81 -24.56 -20.03
CA PRO A 69 -4.21 -25.95 -19.75
C PRO A 69 -3.95 -26.35 -18.30
N LEU A 70 -2.83 -25.91 -17.71
CA LEU A 70 -2.51 -26.17 -16.30
C LEU A 70 -3.50 -25.46 -15.37
N VAL A 71 -3.84 -24.21 -15.71
CA VAL A 71 -4.86 -23.43 -14.98
C VAL A 71 -6.23 -24.13 -15.02
N LEU A 72 -6.62 -24.65 -16.20
CA LEU A 72 -7.88 -25.39 -16.34
C LEU A 72 -7.88 -26.72 -15.55
N ALA A 73 -6.75 -27.43 -15.54
CA ALA A 73 -6.62 -28.66 -14.76
C ALA A 73 -6.65 -28.43 -13.25
N HIS A 74 -6.32 -27.22 -12.78
CA HIS A 74 -6.30 -26.84 -11.37
C HIS A 74 -7.65 -27.04 -10.68
N LYS A 75 -8.77 -26.86 -11.39
CA LYS A 75 -10.12 -27.07 -10.87
C LYS A 75 -10.33 -28.45 -10.25
N ASN A 76 -9.56 -29.45 -10.65
CA ASN A 76 -9.69 -30.82 -10.12
C ASN A 76 -9.19 -30.95 -8.67
N LYS A 77 -8.34 -30.02 -8.22
CA LYS A 77 -7.80 -29.96 -6.85
C LYS A 77 -8.76 -29.25 -5.87
N ILE A 78 -9.82 -28.61 -6.37
CA ILE A 78 -10.73 -27.80 -5.57
C ILE A 78 -11.80 -28.69 -4.94
N ARG A 79 -12.04 -28.51 -3.64
CA ARG A 79 -13.07 -29.25 -2.88
C ARG A 79 -14.46 -29.01 -3.48
N ARG A 80 -15.30 -30.03 -3.47
CA ARG A 80 -16.65 -29.97 -4.05
C ARG A 80 -17.53 -28.94 -3.34
N SER A 81 -17.53 -28.92 -2.00
CA SER A 81 -18.28 -27.94 -1.21
C SER A 81 -17.92 -26.51 -1.58
N PHE A 82 -16.63 -26.24 -1.77
CA PHE A 82 -16.16 -24.91 -2.15
C PHE A 82 -16.59 -24.50 -3.57
N LYS A 83 -16.65 -25.45 -4.52
CA LYS A 83 -17.20 -25.20 -5.86
C LYS A 83 -18.69 -24.86 -5.79
N GLU A 84 -19.46 -25.61 -5.02
CA GLU A 84 -20.90 -25.38 -4.80
C GLU A 84 -21.12 -24.01 -4.15
N TYR A 85 -20.37 -23.69 -3.11
CA TYR A 85 -20.38 -22.35 -2.48
C TYR A 85 -20.11 -21.24 -3.49
N THR A 86 -19.01 -21.37 -4.26
CA THR A 86 -18.62 -20.33 -5.22
C THR A 86 -19.63 -20.17 -6.35
N THR A 87 -20.25 -21.26 -6.81
CA THR A 87 -21.28 -21.24 -7.84
C THR A 87 -22.54 -20.51 -7.37
N ASN A 88 -23.01 -20.83 -6.15
CA ASN A 88 -24.16 -20.15 -5.55
C ASN A 88 -23.88 -18.66 -5.35
N LEU A 89 -22.70 -18.33 -4.85
CA LEU A 89 -22.26 -16.94 -4.73
C LEU A 89 -22.29 -16.18 -6.08
N CYS A 90 -21.76 -16.79 -7.14
CA CYS A 90 -21.77 -16.17 -8.47
C CYS A 90 -23.21 -15.97 -8.98
N TYR A 91 -24.11 -16.90 -8.70
CA TYR A 91 -25.52 -16.73 -9.02
C TYR A 91 -26.13 -15.52 -8.31
N ASP A 92 -25.97 -15.47 -6.97
CA ASP A 92 -26.51 -14.38 -6.15
C ASP A 92 -25.97 -13.00 -6.58
N LEU A 93 -24.65 -12.90 -6.81
CA LEU A 93 -24.03 -11.68 -7.30
C LEU A 93 -24.52 -11.28 -8.69
N SER A 94 -24.80 -12.27 -9.56
CA SER A 94 -25.33 -12.00 -10.89
C SER A 94 -26.74 -11.40 -10.85
N VAL A 95 -27.58 -11.85 -9.89
CA VAL A 95 -28.92 -11.29 -9.68
C VAL A 95 -28.81 -9.84 -9.21
N TYR A 96 -27.99 -9.56 -8.20
CA TYR A 96 -27.75 -8.19 -7.72
C TYR A 96 -27.21 -7.29 -8.82
N GLN A 97 -26.16 -7.73 -9.52
CA GLN A 97 -25.54 -6.94 -10.58
C GLN A 97 -26.56 -6.59 -11.68
N LYS A 98 -27.28 -7.59 -12.21
CA LYS A 98 -28.28 -7.36 -13.28
C LYS A 98 -29.37 -6.40 -12.83
N THR A 99 -29.88 -6.56 -11.62
CA THR A 99 -30.93 -5.69 -11.08
C THR A 99 -30.46 -4.23 -10.99
N PHE A 100 -29.24 -3.98 -10.48
CA PHE A 100 -28.70 -2.62 -10.41
C PHE A 100 -28.30 -2.07 -11.78
N ASP A 101 -27.77 -2.91 -12.67
CA ASP A 101 -27.44 -2.51 -14.05
C ASP A 101 -28.72 -2.14 -14.85
N GLU A 102 -29.83 -2.84 -14.64
CA GLU A 102 -31.14 -2.49 -15.22
C GLU A 102 -31.64 -1.14 -14.71
N LEU A 103 -31.48 -0.85 -13.42
CA LEU A 103 -31.81 0.45 -12.85
C LEU A 103 -30.90 1.55 -13.42
N ASP A 104 -29.59 1.36 -13.43
CA ASP A 104 -28.63 2.32 -14.00
C ASP A 104 -28.92 2.57 -15.49
N TRP A 105 -29.35 1.54 -16.24
CA TRP A 105 -29.72 1.65 -17.66
C TRP A 105 -30.96 2.50 -17.91
N GLN A 106 -31.94 2.47 -17.01
CA GLN A 106 -33.16 3.27 -17.17
C GLN A 106 -32.89 4.79 -17.18
N TYR A 107 -31.82 5.21 -16.55
CA TYR A 107 -31.42 6.61 -16.41
C TYR A 107 -30.17 6.99 -17.22
N LYS A 108 -29.70 6.10 -18.10
CA LYS A 108 -28.44 6.31 -18.84
C LYS A 108 -28.39 7.57 -19.68
N ASP A 109 -29.54 7.99 -20.22
CA ASP A 109 -29.67 9.14 -21.14
C ASP A 109 -30.05 10.44 -20.38
N GLU A 110 -30.28 10.37 -19.08
CA GLU A 110 -30.56 11.53 -18.24
C GLU A 110 -29.30 12.39 -17.98
N PRO A 111 -29.48 13.69 -17.67
CA PRO A 111 -28.39 14.54 -17.25
C PRO A 111 -27.61 13.95 -16.03
N GLU A 112 -26.31 14.20 -15.95
CA GLU A 112 -25.44 13.67 -14.87
C GLU A 112 -25.94 13.98 -13.45
N GLU A 113 -26.57 15.14 -13.27
CA GLU A 113 -27.17 15.53 -11.98
C GLU A 113 -28.33 14.60 -11.61
N ILE A 114 -29.20 14.27 -12.55
CA ILE A 114 -30.32 13.34 -12.34
C ILE A 114 -29.80 11.93 -12.07
N LYS A 115 -28.81 11.45 -12.86
CA LYS A 115 -28.17 10.15 -12.62
C LYS A 115 -27.63 10.05 -11.20
N ARG A 116 -26.91 11.07 -10.72
CA ARG A 116 -26.36 11.12 -9.35
C ARG A 116 -27.46 11.09 -8.29
N LEU A 117 -28.54 11.83 -8.49
CA LEU A 117 -29.68 11.84 -7.57
C LEU A 117 -30.35 10.46 -7.50
N VAL A 118 -30.60 9.83 -8.64
CA VAL A 118 -31.18 8.48 -8.70
C VAL A 118 -30.27 7.44 -8.07
N GLN A 119 -28.97 7.43 -8.43
CA GLN A 119 -28.02 6.53 -7.81
C GLN A 119 -27.94 6.74 -6.28
N LYS A 120 -27.95 8.00 -5.84
CA LYS A 120 -27.97 8.29 -4.41
C LYS A 120 -29.23 7.74 -3.74
N ALA A 121 -30.39 7.90 -4.33
CA ALA A 121 -31.64 7.37 -3.78
C ALA A 121 -31.63 5.83 -3.68
N ILE A 122 -31.09 5.15 -4.71
CA ILE A 122 -30.92 3.69 -4.71
C ILE A 122 -29.94 3.27 -3.59
N LEU A 123 -28.79 3.95 -3.47
CA LEU A 123 -27.80 3.67 -2.44
C LEU A 123 -28.39 3.90 -1.03
N ASP A 124 -29.13 4.98 -0.83
CA ASP A 124 -29.78 5.30 0.46
C ASP A 124 -30.82 4.23 0.86
N SER A 125 -31.50 3.63 -0.12
CA SER A 125 -32.51 2.57 0.11
C SER A 125 -31.92 1.17 0.27
N GLU A 126 -30.93 0.80 -0.54
CA GLU A 126 -30.53 -0.59 -0.71
C GLU A 126 -29.15 -0.93 -0.10
N SER A 127 -28.33 0.06 0.23
CA SER A 127 -26.94 -0.22 0.67
C SER A 127 -26.89 -1.08 1.92
N GLU A 128 -27.74 -0.84 2.92
CA GLU A 128 -27.72 -1.64 4.16
C GLU A 128 -28.04 -3.12 3.90
N LYS A 129 -29.05 -3.38 3.07
CA LYS A 129 -29.45 -4.76 2.71
C LYS A 129 -28.34 -5.45 1.92
N PHE A 130 -27.74 -4.76 0.96
CA PHE A 130 -26.62 -5.31 0.19
C PHE A 130 -25.40 -5.58 1.06
N LEU A 131 -25.01 -4.66 1.94
CA LEU A 131 -23.88 -4.82 2.84
C LEU A 131 -24.08 -5.99 3.80
N GLN A 132 -25.30 -6.18 4.32
CA GLN A 132 -25.64 -7.34 5.16
C GLN A 132 -25.59 -8.66 4.37
N PHE A 133 -26.10 -8.68 3.14
CA PHE A 133 -25.99 -9.84 2.25
C PHE A 133 -24.52 -10.18 1.99
N PHE A 134 -23.72 -9.18 1.61
CA PHE A 134 -22.32 -9.40 1.28
C PHE A 134 -21.50 -9.83 2.51
N GLN A 135 -21.82 -9.31 3.70
CA GLN A 135 -21.21 -9.78 4.95
C GLN A 135 -21.52 -11.26 5.22
N LYS A 136 -22.78 -11.71 5.04
CA LYS A 136 -23.13 -13.14 5.16
C LYS A 136 -22.35 -14.00 4.17
N THR A 137 -22.14 -13.50 2.96
CA THR A 137 -21.31 -14.14 1.94
C THR A 137 -19.87 -14.29 2.40
N VAL A 138 -19.26 -13.24 2.91
CA VAL A 138 -17.88 -13.30 3.43
C VAL A 138 -17.76 -14.21 4.64
N ASP A 139 -18.76 -14.24 5.52
CA ASP A 139 -18.80 -15.17 6.65
C ASP A 139 -19.00 -16.62 6.19
N GLY A 140 -19.71 -16.84 5.07
CA GLY A 140 -19.78 -18.11 4.38
C GLY A 140 -18.41 -18.57 3.90
N LEU A 141 -17.68 -17.71 3.22
CA LEU A 141 -16.30 -18.00 2.79
C LEU A 141 -15.42 -18.41 3.96
N LYS A 142 -15.45 -17.67 5.08
CA LYS A 142 -14.66 -18.01 6.28
C LYS A 142 -14.93 -19.42 6.78
N ARG A 143 -16.20 -19.84 6.78
CA ARG A 143 -16.58 -21.19 7.20
C ARG A 143 -16.08 -22.27 6.25
N GLU A 144 -16.19 -22.02 4.93
CA GLU A 144 -15.74 -22.97 3.90
C GLU A 144 -14.22 -23.20 3.91
N VAL A 145 -13.44 -22.22 4.34
CA VAL A 145 -11.96 -22.25 4.28
C VAL A 145 -11.30 -22.47 5.65
N ALA A 146 -12.09 -22.65 6.71
CA ALA A 146 -11.60 -22.66 8.08
C ALA A 146 -10.58 -23.77 8.39
N ASP A 147 -10.68 -24.91 7.69
CA ASP A 147 -9.83 -26.08 7.85
C ASP A 147 -8.82 -26.27 6.71
N PHE A 148 -8.67 -25.29 5.83
CA PHE A 148 -7.77 -25.40 4.70
C PHE A 148 -6.30 -25.31 5.14
N SER A 149 -5.48 -26.17 4.54
CA SER A 149 -4.03 -26.00 4.59
C SER A 149 -3.59 -24.78 3.77
N GLU A 150 -2.35 -24.33 3.93
CA GLU A 150 -1.83 -23.20 3.18
C GLU A 150 -1.82 -23.46 1.66
N GLU A 151 -1.51 -24.70 1.24
CA GLU A 151 -1.59 -25.11 -0.17
C GLU A 151 -3.03 -25.05 -0.69
N GLU A 152 -3.99 -25.48 0.13
CA GLU A 152 -5.41 -25.39 -0.22
C GLU A 152 -5.87 -23.94 -0.31
N HIS A 153 -5.46 -23.06 0.61
CA HIS A 153 -5.75 -21.61 0.52
C HIS A 153 -5.26 -21.00 -0.79
N GLN A 154 -4.05 -21.32 -1.22
CA GLN A 154 -3.50 -20.84 -2.50
C GLN A 154 -4.31 -21.34 -3.69
N ALA A 155 -4.60 -22.65 -3.71
CA ALA A 155 -5.34 -23.29 -4.79
C ALA A 155 -6.78 -22.75 -4.91
N HIS A 156 -7.50 -22.72 -3.78
CA HIS A 156 -8.90 -22.30 -3.72
C HIS A 156 -9.04 -20.78 -3.92
N GLY A 157 -8.12 -19.97 -3.39
CA GLY A 157 -8.09 -18.54 -3.62
C GLY A 157 -7.89 -18.17 -5.10
N PHE A 158 -6.99 -18.88 -5.79
CA PHE A 158 -6.83 -18.72 -7.23
C PHE A 158 -8.11 -19.07 -8.00
N TYR A 159 -8.73 -20.25 -7.69
CA TYR A 159 -9.99 -20.67 -8.31
C TYR A 159 -11.10 -19.65 -8.05
N PHE A 160 -11.27 -19.23 -6.79
CA PHE A 160 -12.28 -18.26 -6.38
C PHE A 160 -12.18 -16.97 -7.20
N ARG A 161 -11.00 -16.35 -7.24
CA ARG A 161 -10.80 -15.09 -8.02
C ARG A 161 -11.12 -15.26 -9.49
N LYS A 162 -10.86 -16.43 -10.08
CA LYS A 162 -11.24 -16.68 -11.48
C LYS A 162 -12.75 -16.75 -11.67
N GLN A 163 -13.49 -17.30 -10.71
CA GLN A 163 -14.96 -17.35 -10.79
C GLN A 163 -15.60 -15.98 -10.58
N VAL A 164 -15.14 -15.22 -9.58
CA VAL A 164 -15.72 -13.91 -9.22
C VAL A 164 -15.05 -12.73 -9.92
N TRP A 165 -14.24 -12.96 -10.94
CA TRP A 165 -13.40 -11.94 -11.57
C TRP A 165 -14.16 -10.74 -12.09
N SER A 166 -15.30 -10.95 -12.76
CA SER A 166 -16.15 -9.88 -13.29
C SER A 166 -16.66 -8.95 -12.18
N TYR A 167 -17.02 -9.51 -11.01
CA TYR A 167 -17.49 -8.75 -9.86
C TYR A 167 -16.34 -7.98 -9.18
N ILE A 168 -15.14 -8.61 -9.06
CA ILE A 168 -13.94 -7.95 -8.54
C ILE A 168 -13.63 -6.68 -9.35
N LEU A 169 -13.78 -6.73 -10.67
CA LEU A 169 -13.49 -5.60 -11.55
C LEU A 169 -14.48 -4.43 -11.38
N CYS A 170 -15.70 -4.69 -10.92
CA CYS A 170 -16.71 -3.64 -10.68
C CYS A 170 -16.34 -2.74 -9.49
N GLY A 171 -15.77 -3.31 -8.42
CA GLY A 171 -15.42 -2.57 -7.20
C GLY A 171 -14.00 -1.99 -7.27
N PRO A 172 -13.81 -0.65 -7.27
CA PRO A 172 -12.49 -0.04 -7.40
C PRO A 172 -11.46 -0.55 -6.38
N LEU A 173 -11.86 -0.70 -5.10
CA LEU A 173 -10.95 -1.19 -4.07
C LEU A 173 -10.55 -2.66 -4.27
N MET A 174 -11.48 -3.54 -4.70
CA MET A 174 -11.18 -4.95 -4.98
C MET A 174 -10.33 -5.09 -6.26
N ARG A 175 -10.65 -4.31 -7.28
CA ARG A 175 -9.95 -4.33 -8.57
C ARG A 175 -8.46 -4.00 -8.43
N ARG A 176 -8.14 -3.00 -7.61
CA ARG A 176 -6.78 -2.45 -7.54
C ARG A 176 -5.72 -3.43 -7.03
N PRO A 177 -5.88 -4.12 -5.89
CA PRO A 177 -4.89 -5.09 -5.40
C PRO A 177 -4.80 -6.34 -6.27
N ASN A 178 -5.85 -6.70 -7.03
CA ASN A 178 -5.81 -7.77 -8.00
C ASN A 178 -4.99 -7.40 -9.26
N LEU A 179 -5.16 -6.17 -9.77
CA LEU A 179 -4.44 -5.69 -10.95
C LEU A 179 -3.03 -5.18 -10.66
N LYS A 180 -2.78 -4.73 -9.43
CA LYS A 180 -1.47 -4.21 -8.94
C LYS A 180 -0.84 -3.19 -9.91
N PRO A 181 -1.54 -2.08 -10.25
CA PRO A 181 -1.08 -1.15 -11.28
C PRO A 181 0.29 -0.53 -10.97
N ARG A 182 0.67 -0.46 -9.69
CA ARG A 182 1.98 0.00 -9.23
C ARG A 182 2.93 -1.13 -8.83
N GLY A 183 2.61 -2.39 -9.20
CA GLY A 183 3.44 -3.59 -8.97
C GLY A 183 3.27 -4.26 -7.61
N TYR A 184 2.44 -3.72 -6.72
CA TYR A 184 2.16 -4.27 -5.39
C TYR A 184 0.70 -3.98 -4.96
N ALA A 185 0.19 -4.79 -4.02
CA ALA A 185 -1.10 -4.54 -3.39
C ALA A 185 -0.95 -3.49 -2.28
N GLY A 186 -2.00 -2.73 -1.99
CA GLY A 186 -1.99 -1.74 -0.91
C GLY A 186 -1.21 -0.47 -1.22
N ASP A 187 -1.26 -0.01 -2.47
CA ASP A 187 -0.64 1.25 -2.90
C ASP A 187 -1.33 2.49 -2.30
N SER A 188 -0.72 3.67 -2.47
CA SER A 188 -1.19 4.93 -1.87
C SER A 188 -2.60 5.30 -2.30
N GLU A 189 -2.98 5.08 -3.57
CA GLU A 189 -4.35 5.34 -4.03
C GLU A 189 -5.36 4.41 -3.35
N MET A 190 -5.01 3.13 -3.14
CA MET A 190 -5.85 2.22 -2.37
C MET A 190 -6.05 2.71 -0.93
N MET A 191 -4.99 3.25 -0.30
CA MET A 191 -5.09 3.86 1.02
C MET A 191 -5.99 5.10 0.99
N SER A 192 -5.86 5.95 -0.03
CA SER A 192 -6.71 7.13 -0.23
C SER A 192 -8.18 6.75 -0.39
N MET A 193 -8.52 5.68 -1.12
CA MET A 193 -9.89 5.13 -1.19
C MET A 193 -10.41 4.72 0.19
N VAL A 194 -9.60 4.03 0.99
CA VAL A 194 -9.96 3.63 2.36
C VAL A 194 -10.19 4.86 3.24
N TYR A 195 -9.36 5.89 3.10
CA TYR A 195 -9.48 7.14 3.87
C TYR A 195 -10.72 7.93 3.50
N ARG A 196 -11.05 8.04 2.20
CA ARG A 196 -12.28 8.70 1.73
C ARG A 196 -13.54 7.99 2.22
N ASN A 197 -13.52 6.66 2.30
CA ASN A 197 -14.65 5.84 2.75
C ASN A 197 -15.97 6.16 2.02
N ALA A 198 -15.88 6.51 0.76
CA ALA A 198 -16.99 6.95 -0.08
C ALA A 198 -17.63 5.78 -0.85
N TYR A 199 -18.71 6.07 -1.57
CA TYR A 199 -19.28 5.20 -2.60
C TYR A 199 -18.59 5.52 -3.92
N GLU A 200 -17.53 4.76 -4.27
CA GLU A 200 -16.77 4.96 -5.52
C GLU A 200 -17.03 3.81 -6.49
N GLY A 201 -17.09 4.12 -7.78
CA GLY A 201 -17.35 3.15 -8.85
C GLY A 201 -18.19 3.76 -9.96
N GLU A 202 -18.22 3.08 -11.10
CA GLU A 202 -18.96 3.53 -12.28
C GLU A 202 -20.46 3.21 -12.17
N THR A 203 -20.78 1.98 -11.72
CA THR A 203 -22.15 1.47 -11.57
C THR A 203 -22.59 1.49 -10.10
N THR A 204 -23.90 1.47 -9.88
CA THR A 204 -24.48 1.35 -8.54
C THR A 204 -24.00 0.08 -7.84
N PHE A 205 -23.94 -1.05 -8.55
CA PHE A 205 -23.38 -2.32 -8.01
C PHE A 205 -21.90 -2.17 -7.63
N GLY A 206 -21.10 -1.56 -8.50
CA GLY A 206 -19.67 -1.30 -8.21
C GLY A 206 -19.46 -0.41 -6.98
N LYS A 207 -20.30 0.61 -6.80
CA LYS A 207 -20.29 1.49 -5.62
C LYS A 207 -20.60 0.74 -4.33
N LEU A 208 -21.55 -0.19 -4.36
CA LEU A 208 -21.91 -1.02 -3.20
C LEU A 208 -20.77 -1.98 -2.83
N LEU A 209 -20.16 -2.66 -3.81
CA LEU A 209 -19.00 -3.51 -3.58
C LEU A 209 -17.81 -2.74 -3.02
N HIS A 210 -17.56 -1.55 -3.57
CA HIS A 210 -16.51 -0.66 -3.07
C HIS A 210 -16.79 -0.25 -1.62
N LYS A 211 -18.02 0.18 -1.32
CA LYS A 211 -18.41 0.62 0.03
C LYS A 211 -18.23 -0.47 1.08
N TYR A 212 -18.62 -1.71 0.74
CA TYR A 212 -18.35 -2.85 1.61
C TYR A 212 -16.84 -2.97 1.88
N SER A 213 -16.04 -2.97 0.81
CA SER A 213 -14.59 -3.21 0.87
C SER A 213 -13.85 -2.16 1.71
N VAL A 214 -14.22 -0.88 1.62
CA VAL A 214 -13.61 0.17 2.45
C VAL A 214 -14.18 0.20 3.88
N GLY A 215 -15.37 -0.39 4.09
CA GLY A 215 -16.11 -0.39 5.35
C GLY A 215 -15.73 -1.49 6.33
N ILE A 216 -15.01 -2.53 5.91
CA ILE A 216 -14.60 -3.67 6.75
C ILE A 216 -13.73 -3.21 7.94
N ALA A 217 -13.55 -4.08 8.94
CA ALA A 217 -12.78 -3.76 10.14
C ALA A 217 -11.34 -3.36 9.83
N THR A 218 -10.69 -4.04 8.86
CA THR A 218 -9.36 -3.65 8.36
C THR A 218 -9.33 -2.22 7.82
N GLY A 219 -10.34 -1.80 7.05
CA GLY A 219 -10.48 -0.41 6.58
C GLY A 219 -10.64 0.58 7.73
N ASN A 220 -11.41 0.22 8.76
CA ASN A 220 -11.55 1.03 9.98
C ASN A 220 -10.22 1.18 10.72
N SER A 221 -9.42 0.11 10.81
CA SER A 221 -8.08 0.13 11.42
C SER A 221 -7.11 1.00 10.63
N VAL A 222 -7.16 0.97 9.31
CA VAL A 222 -6.36 1.87 8.45
C VAL A 222 -6.74 3.34 8.72
N ARG A 223 -8.03 3.67 8.83
CA ARG A 223 -8.48 5.03 9.18
C ARG A 223 -8.08 5.44 10.60
N TYR A 224 -8.02 4.51 11.53
CA TYR A 224 -7.58 4.78 12.90
C TYR A 224 -6.14 5.30 12.98
N ARG A 225 -5.26 4.84 12.06
CA ARG A 225 -3.85 5.28 11.98
C ARG A 225 -3.73 6.80 11.87
N ILE A 226 -4.57 7.44 11.04
CA ILE A 226 -4.56 8.90 10.82
C ILE A 226 -4.78 9.66 12.13
N LYS A 227 -5.58 9.11 13.04
CA LYS A 227 -5.87 9.73 14.36
C LYS A 227 -4.84 9.37 15.41
N LEU A 228 -4.25 8.19 15.31
CA LEU A 228 -3.26 7.70 16.29
C LEU A 228 -1.94 8.45 16.15
N ILE A 229 -1.44 8.65 14.93
CA ILE A 229 -0.13 9.27 14.68
C ILE A 229 -0.06 10.69 15.26
N PRO A 230 -0.99 11.63 14.98
CA PRO A 230 -0.97 12.96 15.57
C PRO A 230 -0.98 12.92 17.11
N LYS A 231 -1.80 12.05 17.69
CA LYS A 231 -1.89 11.88 19.15
C LYS A 231 -0.57 11.39 19.77
N MET A 232 0.11 10.45 19.12
CA MET A 232 1.39 9.95 19.60
C MET A 232 2.50 10.97 19.42
N LEU A 233 2.52 11.67 18.29
CA LEU A 233 3.47 12.75 18.04
C LEU A 233 3.31 13.89 19.04
N GLN A 234 2.07 14.27 19.38
CA GLN A 234 1.81 15.28 20.43
C GLN A 234 2.36 14.84 21.79
N LYS A 235 2.13 13.59 22.21
CA LYS A 235 2.71 13.05 23.45
C LYS A 235 4.23 13.09 23.44
N THR A 236 4.85 12.76 22.31
CA THR A 236 6.30 12.83 22.17
C THR A 236 6.78 14.27 22.31
N ARG A 237 6.11 15.23 21.67
CA ARG A 237 6.39 16.67 21.79
C ARG A 237 6.34 17.15 23.25
N GLU A 238 5.36 16.72 24.03
CA GLU A 238 5.20 17.11 25.43
C GLU A 238 6.32 16.56 26.35
N THR A 239 6.98 15.47 25.95
CA THR A 239 7.97 14.78 26.77
C THR A 239 9.43 15.02 26.34
N ILE A 240 9.62 15.55 25.14
CA ILE A 240 10.94 15.80 24.57
C ILE A 240 11.34 17.26 24.83
N SER A 241 12.61 17.46 25.21
CA SER A 241 13.18 18.81 25.27
C SER A 241 13.73 19.14 23.89
N VAL A 242 13.26 20.23 23.31
CA VAL A 242 13.75 20.76 22.03
C VAL A 242 14.34 22.13 22.30
N GLU A 243 15.53 22.41 21.80
CA GLU A 243 16.18 23.70 21.97
C GLU A 243 15.36 24.83 21.33
N PRO A 244 15.41 26.05 21.88
CA PRO A 244 14.69 27.17 21.29
C PRO A 244 15.06 27.39 19.82
N GLY A 245 14.05 27.31 18.94
CA GLY A 245 14.22 27.44 17.48
C GLY A 245 14.47 26.15 16.73
N GLU A 246 14.72 25.04 17.40
CA GLU A 246 14.76 23.72 16.77
C GLU A 246 13.35 23.18 16.50
N LYS A 247 13.25 22.37 15.45
CA LYS A 247 11.98 21.73 15.06
C LYS A 247 11.95 20.26 15.46
N ILE A 248 10.80 19.76 15.81
CA ILE A 248 10.55 18.35 15.98
C ILE A 248 10.64 17.68 14.60
N ARG A 249 11.65 16.85 14.44
CA ARG A 249 11.90 16.11 13.20
C ARG A 249 11.13 14.79 13.21
N VAL A 250 10.29 14.62 12.19
CA VAL A 250 9.40 13.47 12.03
C VAL A 250 9.81 12.72 10.76
N LEU A 251 9.98 11.40 10.85
CA LEU A 251 10.22 10.52 9.71
C LEU A 251 9.02 9.58 9.50
N SER A 252 8.40 9.66 8.33
CA SER A 252 7.42 8.67 7.88
C SER A 252 8.08 7.71 6.89
N VAL A 253 8.05 6.41 7.18
CA VAL A 253 8.66 5.37 6.34
C VAL A 253 7.57 4.57 5.64
N ALA A 254 7.63 4.47 4.31
CA ALA A 254 6.54 4.07 3.45
C ALA A 254 5.31 4.94 3.74
N CYS A 255 5.50 6.24 3.52
CA CYS A 255 4.55 7.27 3.95
C CYS A 255 3.21 7.21 3.20
N GLY A 256 3.19 6.61 1.99
CA GLY A 256 2.01 6.63 1.15
C GLY A 256 1.54 8.06 0.88
N PRO A 257 0.22 8.33 0.91
CA PRO A 257 -0.33 9.66 0.62
C PRO A 257 -0.26 10.63 1.83
N ALA A 258 0.31 10.22 2.95
CA ALA A 258 0.59 11.01 4.17
C ALA A 258 -0.62 11.82 4.71
N TRP A 259 -1.84 11.26 4.68
CA TRP A 259 -3.07 11.97 5.09
C TRP A 259 -3.07 12.43 6.55
N GLU A 260 -2.33 11.78 7.42
CA GLU A 260 -2.16 12.14 8.83
C GLU A 260 -1.49 13.51 9.03
N VAL A 261 -0.73 13.99 8.05
CA VAL A 261 -0.09 15.32 8.12
C VAL A 261 -1.14 16.42 8.22
N ARG A 262 -2.34 16.22 7.65
CA ARG A 262 -3.45 17.16 7.79
C ARG A 262 -3.87 17.38 9.25
N ASP A 263 -3.90 16.29 10.02
CA ASP A 263 -4.31 16.33 11.42
C ASP A 263 -3.15 16.76 12.34
N ILE A 264 -1.90 16.61 11.88
CA ILE A 264 -0.70 17.12 12.59
C ILE A 264 -0.60 18.64 12.44
N LEU A 265 -0.81 19.17 11.23
CA LEU A 265 -0.75 20.59 10.92
C LEU A 265 -2.11 21.27 11.18
N ALA A 266 -2.55 21.24 12.42
CA ALA A 266 -3.87 21.73 12.84
C ALA A 266 -3.87 23.21 13.30
N SER A 267 -2.70 23.82 13.46
CA SER A 267 -2.52 25.24 13.86
C SER A 267 -1.35 25.89 13.15
N ALA A 268 -1.33 27.21 13.07
CA ALA A 268 -0.20 27.95 12.49
C ALA A 268 1.14 27.71 13.22
N GLN A 269 1.10 27.35 14.50
CA GLN A 269 2.28 27.02 15.28
C GLN A 269 2.90 25.70 14.83
N ASP A 270 2.10 24.71 14.40
CA ASP A 270 2.59 23.39 13.97
C ASP A 270 3.51 23.49 12.76
N PHE A 271 3.28 24.47 11.84
CA PHE A 271 4.17 24.72 10.69
C PHE A 271 5.57 25.20 11.11
N LYS A 272 5.67 25.82 12.28
CA LYS A 272 6.95 26.27 12.84
C LYS A 272 7.62 25.15 13.63
N ASP A 273 6.84 24.30 14.28
CA ASP A 273 7.31 23.30 15.24
C ASP A 273 7.76 22.00 14.59
N TYR A 274 7.24 21.65 13.41
CA TYR A 274 7.52 20.37 12.77
C TYR A 274 8.36 20.50 11.50
N ARG A 275 9.20 19.46 11.28
CA ARG A 275 9.87 19.18 10.02
C ARG A 275 9.66 17.73 9.66
N PHE A 276 9.20 17.46 8.43
CA PHE A 276 8.91 16.11 7.95
C PHE A 276 9.97 15.61 6.97
N SER A 277 10.33 14.33 7.07
CA SER A 277 10.97 13.55 6.01
C SER A 277 10.01 12.42 5.64
N LEU A 278 9.50 12.45 4.42
CA LEU A 278 8.53 11.51 3.87
C LEU A 278 9.27 10.57 2.92
N LEU A 279 9.44 9.31 3.33
CA LEU A 279 10.18 8.31 2.58
C LEU A 279 9.21 7.29 1.98
N ASP A 280 9.22 7.15 0.67
CA ASP A 280 8.51 6.09 -0.05
C ASP A 280 9.30 5.65 -1.29
N GLN A 281 9.13 4.39 -1.69
CA GLN A 281 9.71 3.86 -2.92
C GLN A 281 8.90 4.24 -4.16
N ASP A 282 7.62 4.56 -3.98
CA ASP A 282 6.67 4.92 -5.04
C ASP A 282 6.66 6.44 -5.21
N GLN A 283 7.14 6.92 -6.35
CA GLN A 283 7.16 8.35 -6.65
C GLN A 283 5.74 8.94 -6.67
N LEU A 284 4.76 8.19 -7.18
CA LEU A 284 3.37 8.67 -7.22
C LEU A 284 2.78 8.86 -5.81
N ALA A 285 3.20 8.06 -4.84
CA ALA A 285 2.80 8.26 -3.44
C ALA A 285 3.38 9.55 -2.86
N LEU A 286 4.64 9.87 -3.20
CA LEU A 286 5.27 11.13 -2.80
C LEU A 286 4.64 12.34 -3.50
N ASP A 287 4.24 12.20 -4.76
CA ASP A 287 3.53 13.25 -5.51
C ASP A 287 2.17 13.53 -4.85
N GLU A 288 1.40 12.49 -4.49
CA GLU A 288 0.15 12.62 -3.73
C GLU A 288 0.37 13.30 -2.36
N ALA A 289 1.43 12.93 -1.64
CA ALA A 289 1.77 13.56 -0.36
C ALA A 289 2.19 15.04 -0.53
N PHE A 290 2.90 15.36 -1.62
CA PHE A 290 3.28 16.74 -1.96
C PHE A 290 2.04 17.59 -2.26
N GLU A 291 1.11 17.08 -3.07
CA GLU A 291 -0.15 17.78 -3.38
C GLU A 291 -0.96 18.03 -2.10
N LEU A 292 -1.12 17.00 -1.26
CA LEU A 292 -1.82 17.12 0.02
C LEU A 292 -1.21 18.21 0.91
N ILE A 293 0.11 18.23 1.06
CA ILE A 293 0.80 19.21 1.91
C ILE A 293 0.68 20.61 1.28
N SER A 294 0.78 20.73 -0.04
CA SER A 294 0.60 21.99 -0.76
C SER A 294 -0.79 22.58 -0.54
N ASP A 295 -1.83 21.75 -0.53
CA ASP A 295 -3.20 22.17 -0.24
C ASP A 295 -3.36 22.65 1.21
N ILE A 296 -2.74 21.95 2.16
CA ILE A 296 -2.73 22.34 3.56
C ILE A 296 -2.01 23.70 3.73
N GLU A 297 -0.84 23.86 3.11
CA GLU A 297 -0.07 25.11 3.12
C GLU A 297 -0.86 26.28 2.54
N ALA A 298 -1.53 26.07 1.40
CA ALA A 298 -2.37 27.08 0.76
C ALA A 298 -3.54 27.48 1.67
N LYS A 299 -4.19 26.51 2.32
CA LYS A 299 -5.29 26.77 3.25
C LYS A 299 -4.87 27.59 4.47
N TRP A 300 -3.68 27.37 5.00
CA TRP A 300 -3.16 28.05 6.18
C TRP A 300 -2.33 29.30 5.88
N GLY A 301 -1.96 29.53 4.61
CA GLY A 301 -1.05 30.61 4.23
C GLY A 301 0.34 30.47 4.88
N ALA A 302 0.77 29.22 5.17
CA ALA A 302 2.00 28.91 5.89
C ALA A 302 2.75 27.78 5.19
N LYS A 303 4.10 27.75 5.35
CA LYS A 303 4.96 26.71 4.76
C LYS A 303 5.51 25.80 5.83
N VAL A 304 5.46 24.49 5.58
CA VAL A 304 6.09 23.47 6.42
C VAL A 304 7.39 22.98 5.77
N GLN A 305 8.37 22.64 6.57
CA GLN A 305 9.59 22.01 6.05
C GLN A 305 9.30 20.52 5.83
N ALA A 306 9.14 20.12 4.58
CA ALA A 306 8.96 18.74 4.17
C ALA A 306 9.99 18.32 3.13
N GLU A 307 10.60 17.16 3.33
CA GLU A 307 11.55 16.52 2.42
C GLU A 307 10.92 15.23 1.90
N TYR A 308 10.93 15.04 0.59
CA TYR A 308 10.35 13.86 -0.09
C TYR A 308 11.47 12.97 -0.58
N VAL A 309 11.61 11.79 0.04
CA VAL A 309 12.73 10.88 -0.18
C VAL A 309 12.27 9.66 -0.99
N ASN A 310 12.47 9.68 -2.30
CA ASN A 310 12.12 8.53 -3.14
C ASN A 310 13.19 7.44 -3.04
N ARG A 311 13.04 6.58 -2.05
CA ARG A 311 13.95 5.45 -1.80
C ARG A 311 13.18 4.25 -1.21
N SER A 312 13.60 3.05 -1.61
CA SER A 312 13.18 1.82 -0.95
C SER A 312 13.88 1.68 0.42
N VAL A 313 13.26 1.01 1.38
CA VAL A 313 13.91 0.67 2.67
C VAL A 313 15.19 -0.14 2.49
N ARG A 314 15.40 -0.79 1.35
CA ARG A 314 16.67 -1.46 1.01
C ARG A 314 17.85 -0.48 0.98
N TRP A 315 17.60 0.79 0.67
CA TRP A 315 18.62 1.84 0.72
C TRP A 315 19.26 1.99 2.10
N MET A 316 18.52 1.71 3.18
CA MET A 316 19.04 1.72 4.56
C MET A 316 20.16 0.71 4.80
N PHE A 317 20.31 -0.29 3.93
CA PHE A 317 21.36 -1.31 3.99
C PHE A 317 22.53 -1.06 3.04
N GLY A 318 22.43 -0.01 2.22
CA GLY A 318 23.52 0.44 1.35
C GLY A 318 24.69 1.08 2.13
N LYS A 319 25.81 1.27 1.45
CA LYS A 319 27.04 1.76 2.09
C LYS A 319 26.88 3.18 2.65
N ARG A 320 27.18 3.33 3.92
CA ARG A 320 27.72 4.49 4.66
C ARG A 320 26.89 5.77 4.85
N THR A 321 25.98 6.20 4.00
CA THR A 321 25.45 7.57 4.05
C THR A 321 24.04 7.71 4.64
N PHE A 322 23.33 6.62 4.85
CA PHE A 322 21.93 6.62 5.28
C PHE A 322 21.67 7.51 6.52
N GLU A 323 22.50 7.34 7.57
CA GLU A 323 22.36 8.14 8.80
C GLU A 323 22.82 9.59 8.60
N GLN A 324 23.82 9.81 7.75
CA GLN A 324 24.30 11.13 7.41
C GLN A 324 23.33 11.90 6.54
N ASP A 325 22.69 11.20 5.60
CA ASP A 325 21.73 11.81 4.66
C ASP A 325 20.43 12.21 5.37
N LEU A 326 19.88 11.36 6.26
CA LEU A 326 18.63 11.64 6.97
C LEU A 326 18.82 12.38 8.30
N GLY A 327 19.92 12.14 9.00
CA GLY A 327 20.16 12.65 10.36
C GLY A 327 19.32 11.95 11.43
N LYS A 328 19.06 12.61 12.55
CA LYS A 328 18.34 12.07 13.70
C LYS A 328 16.92 12.61 13.78
N PHE A 329 16.00 11.85 14.40
CA PHE A 329 14.59 12.16 14.50
C PHE A 329 14.07 12.05 15.94
N HIS A 330 13.06 12.85 16.22
CA HIS A 330 12.30 12.83 17.46
C HIS A 330 11.20 11.78 17.43
N PHE A 331 10.56 11.62 16.25
CA PHE A 331 9.48 10.67 16.04
C PHE A 331 9.63 9.98 14.69
N ILE A 332 9.54 8.66 14.68
CA ILE A 332 9.60 7.83 13.46
C ILE A 332 8.37 6.94 13.44
N TYR A 333 7.68 6.87 12.30
CA TYR A 333 6.58 5.93 12.17
C TYR A 333 6.54 5.24 10.81
N SER A 334 5.94 4.03 10.82
CA SER A 334 5.68 3.26 9.60
C SER A 334 4.43 2.41 9.80
N MET A 335 3.36 2.67 9.05
CA MET A 335 2.04 2.12 9.34
C MET A 335 1.63 0.94 8.47
N GLY A 336 2.20 0.78 7.29
CA GLY A 336 1.78 -0.25 6.34
C GLY A 336 2.92 -1.09 5.76
N LEU A 337 4.16 -0.89 6.19
CA LEU A 337 5.32 -1.58 5.64
C LEU A 337 5.57 -2.95 6.28
N PHE A 338 5.42 -3.03 7.62
CA PHE A 338 5.83 -4.20 8.38
C PHE A 338 4.93 -5.41 8.12
N ASP A 339 3.73 -5.19 7.61
CA ASP A 339 2.83 -6.24 7.12
C ASP A 339 3.39 -7.01 5.90
N TYR A 340 4.44 -6.52 5.25
CA TYR A 340 5.07 -7.14 4.08
C TYR A 340 6.50 -7.65 4.33
N LEU A 341 7.08 -7.37 5.50
CA LEU A 341 8.45 -7.72 5.81
C LEU A 341 8.51 -9.02 6.61
N VAL A 342 9.22 -10.02 6.11
CA VAL A 342 9.56 -11.21 6.91
C VAL A 342 10.36 -10.81 8.15
N ALA A 343 10.25 -11.57 9.23
CA ALA A 343 10.77 -11.21 10.56
C ALA A 343 12.22 -10.70 10.52
N ARG A 344 13.13 -11.43 9.86
CA ARG A 344 14.55 -11.06 9.75
C ARG A 344 14.76 -9.68 9.09
N VAL A 345 13.97 -9.36 8.05
CA VAL A 345 14.07 -8.08 7.36
C VAL A 345 13.45 -6.98 8.21
N ALA A 346 12.31 -7.25 8.84
CA ALA A 346 11.64 -6.32 9.74
C ALA A 346 12.55 -5.92 10.93
N GLN A 347 13.21 -6.89 11.57
CA GLN A 347 14.20 -6.65 12.61
C GLN A 347 15.35 -5.75 12.13
N ALA A 348 15.91 -6.05 10.96
CA ALA A 348 17.01 -5.28 10.41
C ALA A 348 16.61 -3.82 10.09
N VAL A 349 15.40 -3.62 9.52
CA VAL A 349 14.85 -2.28 9.27
C VAL A 349 14.63 -1.55 10.58
N LEU A 350 13.99 -2.18 11.56
CA LEU A 350 13.69 -1.57 12.85
C LEU A 350 14.95 -1.16 13.60
N LYS A 351 16.00 -1.99 13.56
CA LYS A 351 17.32 -1.65 14.12
C LYS A 351 17.91 -0.39 13.49
N LYS A 352 17.79 -0.25 12.15
CA LYS A 352 18.23 0.95 11.43
C LYS A 352 17.43 2.18 11.84
N LEU A 353 16.11 2.06 11.93
CA LEU A 353 15.25 3.16 12.38
C LEU A 353 15.56 3.58 13.81
N TYR A 354 15.85 2.63 14.70
CA TYR A 354 16.23 2.93 16.09
C TYR A 354 17.55 3.71 16.18
N GLN A 355 18.51 3.42 15.30
CA GLN A 355 19.75 4.19 15.19
C GLN A 355 19.51 5.67 14.85
N LEU A 356 18.43 5.98 14.12
CA LEU A 356 18.05 7.35 13.77
C LEU A 356 17.35 8.12 14.89
N LEU A 357 16.93 7.46 15.98
CA LEU A 357 16.30 8.14 17.10
C LEU A 357 17.31 8.92 17.95
N ILE A 358 16.90 10.13 18.31
CA ILE A 358 17.56 10.87 19.40
C ILE A 358 17.21 10.22 20.75
N PRO A 359 17.98 10.47 21.83
CA PRO A 359 17.55 10.14 23.19
C PRO A 359 16.19 10.80 23.53
N GLY A 360 15.28 10.05 24.11
CA GLY A 360 13.90 10.48 24.37
C GLY A 360 12.95 10.37 23.17
N GLY A 361 13.44 10.08 21.96
CA GLY A 361 12.64 9.91 20.77
C GLY A 361 11.83 8.61 20.77
N GLU A 362 10.89 8.50 19.82
CA GLU A 362 9.93 7.40 19.76
C GLU A 362 9.75 6.84 18.34
N ILE A 363 9.60 5.51 18.24
CA ILE A 363 9.19 4.80 17.03
C ILE A 363 7.77 4.24 17.21
N LEU A 364 6.96 4.32 16.17
CA LEU A 364 5.63 3.69 16.09
C LEU A 364 5.50 2.86 14.82
N ILE A 365 5.33 1.54 14.95
CA ILE A 365 5.24 0.58 13.84
C ILE A 365 3.90 -0.11 13.85
N GLY A 366 3.15 -0.03 12.76
CA GLY A 366 1.88 -0.75 12.57
C GLY A 366 2.08 -2.16 12.00
N ASN A 367 1.32 -3.14 12.52
CA ASN A 367 1.19 -4.47 11.96
C ASN A 367 -0.18 -5.08 12.28
N PHE A 368 -0.76 -5.81 11.34
CA PHE A 368 -2.01 -6.51 11.58
C PHE A 368 -1.79 -7.74 12.47
N HIS A 369 -2.71 -7.94 13.41
CA HIS A 369 -2.72 -9.07 14.34
C HIS A 369 -3.28 -10.33 13.67
N VAL A 370 -2.85 -11.51 14.13
CA VAL A 370 -3.34 -12.82 13.65
C VAL A 370 -4.86 -13.02 13.81
N SER A 371 -5.49 -12.29 14.72
CA SER A 371 -6.95 -12.29 14.91
C SER A 371 -7.72 -11.48 13.88
N ASN A 372 -7.04 -10.89 12.88
CA ASN A 372 -7.76 -10.13 11.85
C ASN A 372 -8.74 -11.01 11.09
N HIS A 373 -10.00 -10.85 11.42
CA HIS A 373 -11.09 -11.63 10.86
C HIS A 373 -11.43 -11.30 9.41
N ASP A 374 -10.86 -10.21 8.84
CA ASP A 374 -11.00 -9.88 7.43
C ASP A 374 -9.94 -10.54 6.53
N ARG A 375 -9.01 -11.32 7.12
CA ARG A 375 -7.90 -11.96 6.40
C ARG A 375 -8.37 -12.64 5.12
N PHE A 376 -9.38 -13.52 5.21
CA PHE A 376 -9.85 -14.28 4.04
C PHE A 376 -10.55 -13.39 3.00
N PHE A 377 -11.18 -12.29 3.42
CA PHE A 377 -11.68 -11.31 2.45
C PHE A 377 -10.52 -10.66 1.68
N LEU A 378 -9.47 -10.22 2.37
CA LEU A 378 -8.30 -9.62 1.73
C LEU A 378 -7.61 -10.60 0.77
N GLU A 379 -7.41 -11.85 1.18
CA GLU A 379 -6.69 -12.86 0.40
C GLU A 379 -7.51 -13.40 -0.79
N TYR A 380 -8.80 -13.69 -0.60
CA TYR A 380 -9.64 -14.30 -1.63
C TYR A 380 -10.22 -13.28 -2.61
N TRP A 381 -10.74 -12.16 -2.11
CA TRP A 381 -11.31 -11.11 -2.98
C TRP A 381 -10.26 -10.14 -3.50
N GLY A 382 -9.26 -9.82 -2.69
CA GLY A 382 -8.27 -8.78 -2.98
C GLY A 382 -6.93 -9.29 -3.51
N ASP A 383 -6.66 -10.61 -3.49
CA ASP A 383 -5.30 -11.12 -3.72
C ASP A 383 -4.24 -10.36 -2.90
N TRP A 384 -4.64 -9.98 -1.69
CA TRP A 384 -3.87 -9.14 -0.79
C TRP A 384 -3.42 -9.91 0.43
N HIS A 385 -2.18 -10.41 0.38
CA HIS A 385 -1.56 -11.24 1.40
C HIS A 385 -0.68 -10.39 2.31
N LEU A 386 -0.90 -10.48 3.60
CA LEU A 386 -0.17 -9.76 4.65
C LEU A 386 0.49 -10.75 5.60
N ILE A 387 1.56 -10.31 6.26
CA ILE A 387 2.21 -11.05 7.34
C ILE A 387 1.56 -10.61 8.65
N TYR A 388 0.62 -11.41 9.13
CA TYR A 388 0.00 -11.22 10.43
C TYR A 388 0.94 -11.68 11.54
N ARG A 389 0.93 -10.98 12.69
CA ARG A 389 1.78 -11.31 13.83
C ARG A 389 0.96 -11.38 15.12
N THR A 390 1.42 -12.18 16.07
CA THR A 390 1.02 -12.09 17.47
C THR A 390 1.75 -10.91 18.12
N GLU A 391 1.28 -10.49 19.31
CA GLU A 391 1.96 -9.43 20.07
C GLU A 391 3.41 -9.78 20.39
N ASN A 392 3.67 -11.06 20.76
CA ASN A 392 5.02 -11.53 21.06
C ASN A 392 5.93 -11.49 19.82
N GLU A 393 5.44 -11.94 18.67
CA GLU A 393 6.20 -11.87 17.42
C GLU A 393 6.50 -10.43 17.02
N LEU A 394 5.57 -9.50 17.24
CA LEU A 394 5.77 -8.09 16.96
C LEU A 394 6.81 -7.47 17.92
N LYS A 395 6.74 -7.76 19.22
CA LYS A 395 7.74 -7.31 20.20
C LYS A 395 9.13 -7.87 19.89
N ASN A 396 9.21 -9.13 19.46
CA ASN A 396 10.46 -9.79 19.10
C ASN A 396 11.12 -9.26 17.80
N LEU A 397 10.47 -8.32 17.09
CA LEU A 397 11.14 -7.60 16.01
C LEU A 397 12.17 -6.60 16.52
N PHE A 398 12.08 -6.21 17.80
CA PHE A 398 13.05 -5.34 18.43
C PHE A 398 13.82 -6.12 19.49
N ASP A 399 15.14 -6.23 19.33
CA ASP A 399 16.02 -6.78 20.37
C ASP A 399 15.88 -5.90 21.61
N HIS A 400 15.58 -6.51 22.76
CA HIS A 400 15.41 -5.81 24.02
C HIS A 400 16.72 -5.11 24.40
N ASP A 401 16.85 -3.87 23.97
CA ASP A 401 17.90 -2.97 24.39
C ASP A 401 17.46 -2.35 25.74
N SER A 402 18.30 -2.46 26.77
CA SER A 402 18.07 -1.83 28.07
C SER A 402 17.90 -0.30 27.98
N THR A 403 18.21 0.29 26.82
CA THR A 403 18.09 1.72 26.54
C THR A 403 16.72 2.14 26.02
N ALA A 404 15.75 1.21 25.93
CA ALA A 404 14.43 1.48 25.39
C ALA A 404 13.29 0.87 26.20
N LYS A 405 12.15 1.60 26.24
CA LYS A 405 10.86 1.07 26.68
C LYS A 405 10.07 0.60 25.48
N VAL A 406 9.59 -0.65 25.51
CA VAL A 406 8.77 -1.26 24.45
C VAL A 406 7.37 -1.52 24.97
N SER A 407 6.36 -1.14 24.18
CA SER A 407 4.94 -1.40 24.47
C SER A 407 4.17 -1.62 23.17
N VAL A 408 2.98 -2.21 23.27
CA VAL A 408 2.08 -2.42 22.15
C VAL A 408 0.74 -1.73 22.44
N ILE A 409 0.23 -1.01 21.45
CA ILE A 409 -1.07 -0.38 21.47
C ILE A 409 -1.94 -1.12 20.46
N TYR A 410 -3.20 -1.37 20.80
CA TYR A 410 -4.17 -1.95 19.89
C TYR A 410 -5.12 -0.89 19.37
N ASP A 411 -5.61 -1.09 18.14
CA ASP A 411 -6.79 -0.37 17.67
C ASP A 411 -8.05 -0.85 18.41
N LYS A 412 -9.16 -0.12 18.23
CA LYS A 412 -10.41 -0.45 18.95
C LYS A 412 -10.96 -1.85 18.63
N PRO A 413 -10.92 -2.36 17.36
CA PRO A 413 -11.31 -3.74 17.05
C PRO A 413 -10.32 -4.81 17.53
N GLY A 414 -9.08 -4.45 17.89
CA GLY A 414 -8.04 -5.39 18.31
C GLY A 414 -7.43 -6.21 17.18
N ILE A 415 -7.57 -5.76 15.94
CA ILE A 415 -7.03 -6.45 14.75
C ILE A 415 -5.76 -5.83 14.20
N GLN A 416 -5.40 -4.65 14.67
CA GLN A 416 -4.14 -3.99 14.36
C GLN A 416 -3.38 -3.61 15.64
N MET A 417 -2.10 -3.87 15.62
CA MET A 417 -1.16 -3.55 16.69
C MET A 417 -0.20 -2.46 16.25
N PHE A 418 0.22 -1.65 17.22
CA PHE A 418 1.24 -0.63 17.03
C PHE A 418 2.35 -0.85 18.06
N LEU A 419 3.53 -1.26 17.58
CA LEU A 419 4.72 -1.37 18.40
C LEU A 419 5.26 0.03 18.67
N GLN A 420 5.30 0.41 19.92
CA GLN A 420 5.87 1.66 20.41
C GLN A 420 7.22 1.38 21.07
N ILE A 421 8.26 2.05 20.61
CA ILE A 421 9.62 1.97 21.17
C ILE A 421 10.05 3.37 21.54
N LYS A 422 10.25 3.63 22.81
CA LYS A 422 10.74 4.91 23.33
C LYS A 422 12.17 4.75 23.82
N LYS A 423 13.10 5.50 23.23
CA LYS A 423 14.50 5.52 23.62
C LYS A 423 14.65 6.32 24.91
N TYR A 424 15.35 5.78 25.90
CA TYR A 424 15.60 6.52 27.13
C TYR A 424 16.47 7.75 26.88
N LYS A 425 16.30 8.77 27.72
CA LYS A 425 17.23 9.90 27.76
C LYS A 425 18.54 9.38 28.33
N THR A 426 19.66 9.69 27.70
CA THR A 426 20.96 9.56 28.32
C THR A 426 21.08 10.64 29.39
N GLU A 427 21.38 10.23 30.63
CA GLU A 427 21.72 11.15 31.71
C GLU A 427 22.95 11.98 31.38
#